data_0443025ec0c09c6883411a51e1d924d9
#
_entry.id   0443025ec0c09c6883411a51e1d924d9
#
_cell.length_a   1.000
_cell.length_b   1.000
_cell.length_c   1.000
_cell.angle_alpha   90.00
_cell.angle_beta   90.00
_cell.angle_gamma   90.00
#
_symmetry.space_group_name_H-M   'P 1'
#
loop_
_entity.id
_entity.type
_entity.pdbx_description
1 polymer ?
#
loop_
_entity_poly.entity_id
_entity_poly.type
_entity_poly.pdbx_seq_one_letter_code
_entity_poly.pdbx_strand_id
1 'polypeptide(L)'
;MAHKEVGGINSSISIDGKTNHAMEQLEISWKFSSPLQAADSELIVREVIEDIFTSNGLEVTFKAKPIHGVAGSGGHTHVGASAKLKNGKIVNIFAPKDMKNDYLSELGYGALMGLLRNYEVLNPFVTSTNDGFNRLVPGFEAPVCTVTSLGHSYEIPSRNRSVLVGLIRDIKNPKTVRFELRSPNPLSNTYLVLAGCYQVMLDGIKASAQSKLSTKDLEKELSKGLGEEGFYLEKDRMYRDENDVFEHYTMEERNERFSVPPATVYENMQNLEKYKNKLDSLKQGNVFTDAIIESFKVGAIKKWKKELSNRIIDDAMDSIRSYSKLHEKENRDALDEVMWNSIADIKFNVCLLYTSDAADDGESVD
;
A
#
# COMPACT_ATOMS: atom_id res chain seq x y z
N MET A 1 -18.66 -3.91 -12.10
CA MET A 1 -19.07 -2.65 -12.73
C MET A 1 -17.79 -1.91 -13.08
N ALA A 2 -17.69 -1.38 -14.29
CA ALA A 2 -16.54 -0.59 -14.71
C ALA A 2 -17.00 0.85 -14.94
N HIS A 3 -16.23 1.83 -14.52
CA HIS A 3 -16.48 3.24 -14.77
C HIS A 3 -15.17 3.99 -14.98
N LYS A 4 -15.26 5.10 -15.70
CA LYS A 4 -14.12 5.98 -15.93
C LYS A 4 -13.92 6.86 -14.70
N GLU A 5 -12.69 6.94 -14.21
CA GLU A 5 -12.32 7.88 -13.17
C GLU A 5 -12.17 9.30 -13.71
N VAL A 6 -12.56 10.27 -12.87
CA VAL A 6 -12.39 11.70 -13.16
C VAL A 6 -10.96 12.08 -12.85
N GLY A 7 -10.04 11.80 -13.71
CA GLY A 7 -8.62 12.07 -13.48
C GLY A 7 -7.74 11.62 -14.63
N GLY A 8 -8.38 11.21 -15.72
CA GLY A 8 -7.67 10.87 -16.96
C GLY A 8 -6.82 12.04 -17.44
N ILE A 9 -5.69 11.73 -18.04
CA ILE A 9 -4.76 12.73 -18.58
C ILE A 9 -5.36 13.29 -19.85
N ASN A 10 -5.53 14.60 -19.90
CA ASN A 10 -5.80 15.29 -21.14
C ASN A 10 -4.55 15.22 -22.02
N SER A 11 -4.65 14.51 -23.14
CA SER A 11 -3.56 14.44 -24.12
C SER A 11 -3.41 15.76 -24.84
N SER A 12 -2.21 16.32 -24.86
CA SER A 12 -1.81 17.34 -25.81
C SER A 12 -1.08 16.66 -26.98
N ILE A 13 -1.40 17.05 -28.20
CA ILE A 13 -0.68 16.56 -29.40
C ILE A 13 0.72 17.13 -29.36
N SER A 14 1.76 16.27 -29.47
CA SER A 14 3.13 16.74 -29.54
C SER A 14 3.42 17.43 -30.87
N ILE A 15 4.33 18.41 -30.85
CA ILE A 15 4.68 19.26 -32.01
C ILE A 15 5.31 18.46 -33.16
N ASP A 16 5.85 17.27 -32.89
CA ASP A 16 6.49 16.39 -33.88
C ASP A 16 5.52 15.48 -34.65
N GLY A 17 4.21 15.62 -34.40
CA GLY A 17 3.16 14.87 -35.12
C GLY A 17 3.11 13.39 -34.81
N LYS A 18 3.88 12.89 -33.84
CA LYS A 18 3.74 11.52 -33.36
C LYS A 18 2.52 11.42 -32.46
N THR A 19 1.70 10.41 -32.70
CA THR A 19 0.49 10.15 -31.96
C THR A 19 0.74 10.16 -30.46
N ASN A 20 0.16 11.14 -29.80
CA ASN A 20 0.10 11.15 -28.35
C ASN A 20 -0.87 10.09 -27.90
N HIS A 21 -0.42 9.20 -27.04
CA HIS A 21 -1.28 8.25 -26.38
C HIS A 21 -2.15 9.00 -25.37
N ALA A 22 -3.46 9.06 -25.63
CA ALA A 22 -4.41 9.44 -24.60
C ALA A 22 -4.47 8.30 -23.59
N MET A 23 -4.18 8.58 -22.31
CA MET A 23 -4.29 7.60 -21.25
C MET A 23 -5.48 7.97 -20.37
N GLU A 24 -6.36 7.01 -20.16
CA GLU A 24 -7.50 7.13 -19.26
C GLU A 24 -7.40 6.10 -18.15
N GLN A 25 -7.83 6.48 -16.94
CA GLN A 25 -7.90 5.57 -15.80
C GLN A 25 -9.31 4.99 -15.72
N LEU A 26 -9.39 3.65 -15.60
CA LEU A 26 -10.63 2.93 -15.39
C LEU A 26 -10.62 2.29 -14.00
N GLU A 27 -11.73 2.40 -13.28
CA GLU A 27 -11.98 1.61 -12.09
C GLU A 27 -12.94 0.48 -12.40
N ILE A 28 -12.58 -0.72 -11.98
CA ILE A 28 -13.39 -1.92 -12.14
C ILE A 28 -13.64 -2.54 -10.77
N SER A 29 -14.91 -2.72 -10.44
CA SER A 29 -15.32 -3.39 -9.21
C SER A 29 -16.26 -4.54 -9.51
N TRP A 30 -16.16 -5.62 -8.72
CA TRP A 30 -17.00 -6.80 -8.83
C TRP A 30 -17.62 -7.17 -7.47
N LYS A 31 -18.58 -8.08 -7.49
CA LYS A 31 -19.25 -8.55 -6.29
C LYS A 31 -18.24 -9.23 -5.36
N PHE A 32 -18.43 -9.03 -4.06
CA PHE A 32 -17.67 -9.76 -3.05
C PHE A 32 -17.91 -11.27 -3.16
N SER A 33 -16.89 -12.03 -2.83
CA SER A 33 -16.92 -13.51 -2.84
C SER A 33 -16.03 -14.05 -1.72
N SER A 34 -15.81 -15.37 -1.69
CA SER A 34 -14.78 -15.93 -0.82
C SER A 34 -13.39 -15.40 -1.21
N PRO A 35 -12.43 -15.33 -0.28
CA PRO A 35 -11.09 -14.80 -0.56
C PRO A 35 -10.40 -15.46 -1.76
N LEU A 36 -10.50 -16.80 -1.86
CA LEU A 36 -9.92 -17.53 -2.99
C LEU A 36 -10.56 -17.12 -4.31
N GLN A 37 -11.88 -17.12 -4.39
CA GLN A 37 -12.60 -16.73 -5.60
C GLN A 37 -12.38 -15.26 -5.96
N ALA A 38 -12.20 -14.37 -4.96
CA ALA A 38 -11.89 -12.96 -5.22
C ALA A 38 -10.51 -12.81 -5.89
N ALA A 39 -9.52 -13.58 -5.43
CA ALA A 39 -8.19 -13.59 -6.02
C ALA A 39 -8.18 -14.19 -7.44
N ASP A 40 -8.88 -15.33 -7.64
CA ASP A 40 -9.07 -15.93 -8.97
C ASP A 40 -9.74 -14.94 -9.94
N SER A 41 -10.79 -14.26 -9.46
CA SER A 41 -11.55 -13.30 -10.28
C SER A 41 -10.69 -12.11 -10.70
N GLU A 42 -9.82 -11.61 -9.82
CA GLU A 42 -8.91 -10.51 -10.16
C GLU A 42 -7.93 -10.89 -11.27
N LEU A 43 -7.31 -12.07 -11.20
CA LEU A 43 -6.42 -12.55 -12.26
C LEU A 43 -7.14 -12.69 -13.60
N ILE A 44 -8.31 -13.36 -13.60
CA ILE A 44 -9.10 -13.56 -14.81
C ILE A 44 -9.54 -12.21 -15.40
N VAL A 45 -9.97 -11.28 -14.57
CA VAL A 45 -10.41 -9.95 -15.03
C VAL A 45 -9.26 -9.19 -15.68
N ARG A 46 -8.03 -9.28 -15.17
CA ARG A 46 -6.85 -8.64 -15.79
C ARG A 46 -6.57 -9.22 -17.17
N GLU A 47 -6.53 -10.54 -17.32
CA GLU A 47 -6.35 -11.21 -18.61
C GLU A 47 -7.44 -10.80 -19.62
N VAL A 48 -8.71 -10.83 -19.19
CA VAL A 48 -9.84 -10.43 -20.05
C VAL A 48 -9.75 -8.97 -20.50
N ILE A 49 -9.29 -8.06 -19.60
CA ILE A 49 -9.08 -6.66 -19.95
C ILE A 49 -7.97 -6.53 -20.98
N GLU A 50 -6.82 -7.19 -20.78
CA GLU A 50 -5.71 -7.18 -21.75
C GLU A 50 -6.16 -7.67 -23.12
N ASP A 51 -6.88 -8.79 -23.19
CA ASP A 51 -7.40 -9.35 -24.43
C ASP A 51 -8.37 -8.41 -25.15
N ILE A 52 -9.32 -7.81 -24.40
CA ILE A 52 -10.30 -6.89 -24.98
C ILE A 52 -9.62 -5.63 -25.52
N PHE A 53 -8.72 -5.02 -24.76
CA PHE A 53 -8.04 -3.81 -25.18
C PHE A 53 -7.13 -4.08 -26.38
N THR A 54 -6.31 -5.10 -26.33
CA THR A 54 -5.43 -5.51 -27.43
C THR A 54 -6.21 -5.82 -28.71
N SER A 55 -7.33 -6.54 -28.61
CA SER A 55 -8.19 -6.85 -29.75
C SER A 55 -8.82 -5.62 -30.41
N ASN A 56 -8.88 -4.49 -29.69
CA ASN A 56 -9.39 -3.22 -30.20
C ASN A 56 -8.27 -2.21 -30.54
N GLY A 57 -7.01 -2.64 -30.61
CA GLY A 57 -5.87 -1.79 -30.93
C GLY A 57 -5.50 -0.79 -29.83
N LEU A 58 -5.89 -1.09 -28.58
CA LEU A 58 -5.60 -0.29 -27.41
C LEU A 58 -4.58 -1.00 -26.51
N GLU A 59 -3.77 -0.24 -25.82
CA GLU A 59 -2.86 -0.74 -24.79
C GLU A 59 -3.48 -0.56 -23.40
N VAL A 60 -3.19 -1.48 -22.49
CA VAL A 60 -3.58 -1.38 -21.09
C VAL A 60 -2.36 -1.59 -20.19
N THR A 61 -2.34 -0.92 -19.04
CA THR A 61 -1.29 -1.09 -18.05
C THR A 61 -1.87 -1.26 -16.67
N PHE A 62 -1.35 -2.22 -15.92
CA PHE A 62 -1.65 -2.46 -14.51
C PHE A 62 -0.55 -1.95 -13.58
N LYS A 63 0.40 -1.16 -14.09
CA LYS A 63 1.42 -0.53 -13.25
C LYS A 63 0.77 0.37 -12.21
N ALA A 64 1.32 0.36 -10.99
CA ALA A 64 0.82 1.20 -9.90
C ALA A 64 1.05 2.70 -10.15
N LYS A 65 2.10 3.06 -10.88
CA LYS A 65 2.46 4.44 -11.25
C LYS A 65 2.90 4.50 -12.71
N PRO A 66 1.98 4.35 -13.67
CA PRO A 66 2.33 4.33 -15.10
C PRO A 66 2.89 5.67 -15.59
N ILE A 67 2.46 6.78 -14.98
CA ILE A 67 2.89 8.13 -15.34
C ILE A 67 3.32 8.89 -14.08
N HIS A 68 4.47 9.53 -14.17
CA HIS A 68 4.98 10.39 -13.11
C HIS A 68 4.15 11.68 -13.01
N GLY A 69 3.99 12.22 -11.80
CA GLY A 69 3.32 13.51 -11.58
C GLY A 69 1.78 13.48 -11.60
N VAL A 70 1.15 12.31 -11.83
CA VAL A 70 -0.31 12.12 -11.77
C VAL A 70 -0.68 10.99 -10.82
N ALA A 71 -1.98 10.86 -10.50
CA ALA A 71 -2.46 9.78 -9.64
C ALA A 71 -2.09 8.39 -10.21
N GLY A 72 -1.75 7.46 -9.33
CA GLY A 72 -1.46 6.07 -9.69
C GLY A 72 -2.70 5.18 -9.58
N SER A 73 -2.52 3.90 -9.95
CA SER A 73 -3.58 2.88 -9.89
C SER A 73 -3.51 2.09 -8.60
N GLY A 74 -4.62 2.05 -7.85
CA GLY A 74 -4.79 1.27 -6.62
C GLY A 74 -5.47 -0.07 -6.88
N GLY A 75 -5.18 -1.04 -6.01
CA GLY A 75 -5.90 -2.30 -5.92
C GLY A 75 -6.58 -2.41 -4.54
N HIS A 76 -7.46 -1.45 -4.22
CA HIS A 76 -8.07 -1.38 -2.89
C HIS A 76 -8.75 -2.69 -2.52
N THR A 77 -8.34 -3.27 -1.41
CA THR A 77 -8.79 -4.60 -1.01
C THR A 77 -9.77 -4.50 0.15
N HIS A 78 -11.04 -4.83 -0.13
CA HIS A 78 -12.09 -4.86 0.87
C HIS A 78 -12.14 -6.22 1.57
N VAL A 79 -11.97 -6.23 2.89
CA VAL A 79 -11.99 -7.45 3.71
C VAL A 79 -13.06 -7.38 4.79
N GLY A 80 -13.83 -8.43 4.92
CA GLY A 80 -14.86 -8.60 5.93
C GLY A 80 -14.85 -10.02 6.47
N ALA A 81 -15.53 -10.25 7.60
CA ALA A 81 -15.67 -11.58 8.16
C ALA A 81 -17.10 -11.79 8.68
N SER A 82 -17.61 -12.99 8.47
CA SER A 82 -18.95 -13.39 8.92
C SER A 82 -18.90 -14.71 9.64
N ALA A 83 -19.78 -14.89 10.61
CA ALA A 83 -19.98 -16.14 11.31
C ALA A 83 -21.37 -16.70 11.05
N LYS A 84 -21.46 -18.01 10.79
CA LYS A 84 -22.72 -18.74 10.78
C LYS A 84 -23.01 -19.23 12.20
N LEU A 85 -24.06 -18.71 12.80
CA LEU A 85 -24.48 -19.06 14.13
C LEU A 85 -25.16 -20.44 14.15
N LYS A 86 -25.32 -21.05 15.36
CA LYS A 86 -25.97 -22.36 15.54
C LYS A 86 -27.40 -22.42 14.98
N ASN A 87 -28.11 -21.30 14.98
CA ASN A 87 -29.46 -21.17 14.40
C ASN A 87 -29.47 -20.95 12.87
N GLY A 88 -28.31 -21.04 12.20
CA GLY A 88 -28.16 -20.86 10.77
C GLY A 88 -28.03 -19.38 10.30
N LYS A 89 -28.25 -18.41 11.19
CA LYS A 89 -28.11 -16.97 10.84
C LYS A 89 -26.66 -16.63 10.58
N ILE A 90 -26.42 -15.90 9.50
CA ILE A 90 -25.10 -15.32 9.17
C ILE A 90 -25.05 -13.89 9.72
N VAL A 91 -24.02 -13.60 10.50
CA VAL A 91 -23.78 -12.28 11.09
C VAL A 91 -22.39 -11.78 10.69
N ASN A 92 -22.27 -10.46 10.43
CA ASN A 92 -20.99 -9.82 10.26
C ASN A 92 -20.33 -9.65 11.64
N ILE A 93 -19.15 -10.21 11.84
CA ILE A 93 -18.50 -10.20 13.15
C ILE A 93 -17.80 -8.87 13.47
N PHE A 94 -17.60 -7.99 12.47
CA PHE A 94 -17.03 -6.65 12.68
C PHE A 94 -18.09 -5.64 13.10
N ALA A 95 -19.37 -5.88 12.74
CA ALA A 95 -20.44 -4.97 13.04
C ALA A 95 -20.74 -4.96 14.54
N PRO A 96 -20.88 -3.77 15.18
CA PRO A 96 -21.27 -3.68 16.56
C PRO A 96 -22.75 -4.04 16.74
N LYS A 97 -23.16 -4.33 17.97
CA LYS A 97 -24.55 -4.55 18.31
C LYS A 97 -25.37 -3.28 18.18
N ASP A 98 -24.78 -2.15 18.53
CA ASP A 98 -25.37 -0.82 18.43
C ASP A 98 -24.59 0.04 17.43
N MET A 99 -25.09 0.10 16.20
CA MET A 99 -24.48 0.88 15.10
C MET A 99 -24.48 2.39 15.33
N LYS A 100 -25.28 2.90 16.28
CA LYS A 100 -25.36 4.34 16.57
C LYS A 100 -24.37 4.80 17.62
N ASN A 101 -23.92 3.90 18.50
CA ASN A 101 -23.08 4.23 19.63
C ASN A 101 -21.69 3.57 19.56
N ASP A 102 -21.47 2.67 18.61
CA ASP A 102 -20.17 2.01 18.40
C ASP A 102 -19.79 1.99 16.92
N TYR A 103 -18.51 2.13 16.62
CA TYR A 103 -17.98 1.96 15.25
C TYR A 103 -17.88 0.48 14.87
N LEU A 104 -17.36 -0.34 15.77
CA LEU A 104 -17.03 -1.74 15.56
C LEU A 104 -17.45 -2.60 16.77
N SER A 105 -17.59 -3.89 16.54
CA SER A 105 -17.63 -4.89 17.62
C SER A 105 -16.24 -5.05 18.25
N GLU A 106 -16.16 -5.76 19.37
CA GLU A 106 -14.90 -6.12 20.02
C GLU A 106 -13.96 -6.87 19.05
N LEU A 107 -14.51 -7.77 18.22
CA LEU A 107 -13.75 -8.51 17.20
C LEU A 107 -13.35 -7.61 16.02
N GLY A 108 -14.21 -6.65 15.68
CA GLY A 108 -13.92 -5.65 14.63
C GLY A 108 -12.76 -4.73 15.01
N TYR A 109 -12.74 -4.23 16.24
CA TYR A 109 -11.60 -3.47 16.76
C TYR A 109 -10.33 -4.32 16.78
N GLY A 110 -10.41 -5.56 17.24
CA GLY A 110 -9.28 -6.49 17.21
C GLY A 110 -8.73 -6.68 15.80
N ALA A 111 -9.60 -6.93 14.82
CA ALA A 111 -9.19 -7.11 13.42
C ALA A 111 -8.50 -5.86 12.86
N LEU A 112 -9.05 -4.67 13.11
CA LEU A 112 -8.47 -3.40 12.66
C LEU A 112 -7.10 -3.15 13.31
N MET A 113 -7.00 -3.31 14.62
CA MET A 113 -5.74 -3.18 15.34
C MET A 113 -4.69 -4.20 14.86
N GLY A 114 -5.12 -5.42 14.52
CA GLY A 114 -4.23 -6.44 13.96
C GLY A 114 -3.61 -6.02 12.62
N LEU A 115 -4.41 -5.45 11.71
CA LEU A 115 -3.93 -4.88 10.44
C LEU A 115 -2.91 -3.77 10.65
N LEU A 116 -3.18 -2.86 11.57
CA LEU A 116 -2.34 -1.69 11.82
C LEU A 116 -1.03 -2.08 12.53
N ARG A 117 -1.10 -2.85 13.62
CA ARG A 117 0.06 -3.24 14.42
C ARG A 117 1.07 -4.07 13.64
N ASN A 118 0.58 -4.98 12.81
CA ASN A 118 1.42 -5.95 12.10
C ASN A 118 1.69 -5.54 10.64
N TYR A 119 1.42 -4.28 10.28
CA TYR A 119 1.54 -3.86 8.89
C TYR A 119 2.97 -3.95 8.37
N GLU A 120 3.99 -3.75 9.19
CA GLU A 120 5.38 -3.84 8.76
C GLU A 120 5.76 -5.23 8.23
N VAL A 121 5.16 -6.30 8.77
CA VAL A 121 5.38 -7.67 8.26
C VAL A 121 4.36 -8.09 7.20
N LEU A 122 3.23 -7.40 7.12
CA LEU A 122 2.24 -7.57 6.05
C LEU A 122 2.65 -6.86 4.76
N ASN A 123 3.18 -5.63 4.85
CA ASN A 123 3.49 -4.77 3.70
C ASN A 123 4.44 -5.42 2.67
N PRO A 124 5.44 -6.24 3.01
CA PRO A 124 6.24 -6.98 2.03
C PRO A 124 5.40 -7.76 1.02
N PHE A 125 4.30 -8.36 1.44
CA PHE A 125 3.38 -9.11 0.59
C PHE A 125 2.35 -8.22 -0.13
N VAL A 126 2.18 -7.00 0.31
CA VAL A 126 1.24 -6.01 -0.25
C VAL A 126 1.91 -5.15 -1.32
N THR A 127 3.09 -4.59 -1.00
CA THR A 127 3.83 -3.66 -1.88
C THR A 127 5.20 -4.25 -2.18
N SER A 128 5.33 -4.95 -3.30
CA SER A 128 6.55 -5.69 -3.69
C SER A 128 7.17 -5.20 -5.01
N THR A 129 6.73 -4.06 -5.54
CA THR A 129 7.22 -3.48 -6.81
C THR A 129 7.64 -2.03 -6.63
N ASN A 130 8.60 -1.55 -7.44
CA ASN A 130 9.03 -0.15 -7.41
C ASN A 130 7.87 0.82 -7.68
N ASP A 131 7.04 0.52 -8.66
CA ASP A 131 5.88 1.34 -9.00
C ASP A 131 4.90 1.48 -7.82
N GLY A 132 4.80 0.47 -6.95
CA GLY A 132 3.99 0.51 -5.74
C GLY A 132 4.45 1.62 -4.80
N PHE A 133 5.75 1.76 -4.58
CA PHE A 133 6.31 2.84 -3.74
C PHE A 133 6.20 4.20 -4.42
N ASN A 134 6.38 4.28 -5.73
CA ASN A 134 6.17 5.52 -6.49
C ASN A 134 4.72 6.02 -6.44
N ARG A 135 3.75 5.12 -6.21
CA ARG A 135 2.35 5.48 -6.01
C ARG A 135 2.07 5.98 -4.58
N LEU A 136 2.72 5.39 -3.57
CA LEU A 136 2.48 5.66 -2.15
C LEU A 136 3.24 6.93 -1.70
N VAL A 137 2.92 8.05 -2.32
CA VAL A 137 3.52 9.36 -2.04
C VAL A 137 2.45 10.40 -1.71
N PRO A 138 2.77 11.45 -0.93
CA PRO A 138 1.84 12.51 -0.59
C PRO A 138 1.24 13.19 -1.84
N GLY A 139 -0.01 13.66 -1.72
CA GLY A 139 -0.68 14.46 -2.74
C GLY A 139 -1.52 13.68 -3.77
N PHE A 140 -1.63 12.34 -3.64
CA PHE A 140 -2.35 11.52 -4.62
C PHE A 140 -3.36 10.54 -3.98
N GLU A 141 -3.98 10.89 -2.88
CA GLU A 141 -4.95 10.03 -2.17
C GLU A 141 -4.45 8.61 -1.88
N ALA A 142 -3.15 8.44 -1.76
CA ALA A 142 -2.52 7.16 -1.49
C ALA A 142 -2.00 7.09 -0.05
N PRO A 143 -2.17 5.95 0.66
CA PRO A 143 -1.74 5.85 2.03
C PRO A 143 -0.21 5.78 2.12
N VAL A 144 0.39 6.67 2.92
CA VAL A 144 1.82 6.63 3.26
C VAL A 144 2.00 6.19 4.71
N CYS A 145 1.10 6.59 5.60
CA CYS A 145 1.20 6.31 7.04
C CYS A 145 0.37 5.09 7.45
N THR A 146 0.80 4.38 8.50
CA THR A 146 0.05 3.28 9.12
C THR A 146 -1.01 3.82 10.06
N VAL A 147 -2.08 4.37 9.50
CA VAL A 147 -3.14 5.07 10.22
C VAL A 147 -4.52 4.66 9.69
N THR A 148 -5.53 4.76 10.54
CA THR A 148 -6.95 4.57 10.19
C THR A 148 -7.76 5.82 10.57
N SER A 149 -8.96 5.95 9.98
CA SER A 149 -9.98 6.89 10.39
C SER A 149 -11.31 6.16 10.54
N LEU A 150 -12.01 6.41 11.64
CA LEU A 150 -13.35 5.84 11.91
C LEU A 150 -14.47 6.84 11.55
N GLY A 151 -14.13 8.12 11.43
CA GLY A 151 -15.04 9.23 11.26
C GLY A 151 -15.18 10.09 12.54
N HIS A 152 -15.60 11.33 12.35
CA HIS A 152 -15.80 12.29 13.47
C HIS A 152 -17.00 11.94 14.34
N SER A 153 -17.91 11.10 13.88
CA SER A 153 -19.04 10.61 14.65
C SER A 153 -19.47 9.21 14.20
N TYR A 154 -20.20 8.51 15.05
CA TYR A 154 -20.74 7.18 14.73
C TYR A 154 -21.73 7.18 13.57
N GLU A 155 -22.36 8.32 13.27
CA GLU A 155 -23.38 8.46 12.23
C GLU A 155 -22.78 8.77 10.86
N ILE A 156 -21.64 9.46 10.83
CA ILE A 156 -21.00 9.95 9.59
C ILE A 156 -19.75 9.11 9.32
N PRO A 157 -19.74 8.28 8.26
CA PRO A 157 -18.56 7.53 7.85
C PRO A 157 -17.40 8.47 7.52
N SER A 158 -16.18 8.04 7.83
CA SER A 158 -14.98 8.75 7.38
C SER A 158 -14.92 8.76 5.86
N ARG A 159 -14.46 9.89 5.31
CA ARG A 159 -14.08 10.03 3.89
C ARG A 159 -12.61 10.33 3.71
N ASN A 160 -11.83 10.18 4.78
CA ASN A 160 -10.39 10.38 4.73
C ASN A 160 -9.75 9.32 3.82
N ARG A 161 -9.09 9.76 2.75
CA ARG A 161 -8.44 8.91 1.76
C ARG A 161 -6.92 8.80 1.94
N SER A 162 -6.37 9.52 2.91
CA SER A 162 -4.95 9.44 3.27
C SER A 162 -4.62 8.28 4.21
N VAL A 163 -5.63 7.53 4.66
CA VAL A 163 -5.47 6.43 5.61
C VAL A 163 -5.06 5.12 4.93
N LEU A 164 -4.31 4.28 5.66
CA LEU A 164 -3.95 2.94 5.23
C LEU A 164 -5.16 2.00 5.21
N VAL A 165 -5.96 2.05 6.26
CA VAL A 165 -7.16 1.22 6.42
C VAL A 165 -8.38 2.10 6.63
N GLY A 166 -9.30 2.07 5.67
CA GLY A 166 -10.60 2.74 5.78
C GLY A 166 -11.65 1.83 6.41
N LEU A 167 -12.51 2.39 7.27
CA LEU A 167 -13.71 1.72 7.76
C LEU A 167 -14.90 2.04 6.84
N ILE A 168 -15.41 1.02 6.17
CA ILE A 168 -16.62 1.12 5.34
C ILE A 168 -17.80 0.62 6.18
N ARG A 169 -18.79 1.50 6.38
CA ARG A 169 -20.00 1.15 7.14
C ARG A 169 -21.23 1.94 6.64
N ASP A 170 -22.38 1.33 6.79
CA ASP A 170 -23.69 1.97 6.70
C ASP A 170 -24.44 1.70 7.99
N ILE A 171 -24.84 2.77 8.70
CA ILE A 171 -25.52 2.69 9.99
C ILE A 171 -26.82 1.89 9.94
N LYS A 172 -27.49 1.87 8.77
CA LYS A 172 -28.73 1.14 8.54
C LYS A 172 -28.50 -0.32 8.13
N ASN A 173 -27.28 -0.67 7.75
CA ASN A 173 -26.97 -2.02 7.25
C ASN A 173 -25.68 -2.60 7.87
N PRO A 174 -25.77 -3.32 9.00
CA PRO A 174 -24.61 -3.93 9.63
C PRO A 174 -23.81 -4.89 8.74
N LYS A 175 -24.41 -5.41 7.68
CA LYS A 175 -23.72 -6.33 6.74
C LYS A 175 -22.65 -5.63 5.91
N THR A 176 -22.69 -4.31 5.82
CA THR A 176 -21.73 -3.52 5.01
C THR A 176 -20.40 -3.29 5.72
N VAL A 177 -20.35 -3.49 7.05
CA VAL A 177 -19.13 -3.21 7.85
C VAL A 177 -17.97 -4.07 7.37
N ARG A 178 -16.92 -3.42 6.90
CA ARG A 178 -15.70 -4.04 6.40
C ARG A 178 -14.54 -3.05 6.39
N PHE A 179 -13.35 -3.54 6.21
CA PHE A 179 -12.15 -2.70 6.04
C PHE A 179 -11.76 -2.61 4.57
N GLU A 180 -11.24 -1.46 4.19
CA GLU A 180 -10.61 -1.20 2.90
C GLU A 180 -9.11 -0.99 3.12
N LEU A 181 -8.29 -1.98 2.77
CA LEU A 181 -6.84 -1.79 2.72
C LEU A 181 -6.48 -1.07 1.43
N ARG A 182 -5.89 0.13 1.53
CA ARG A 182 -5.73 1.05 0.41
C ARG A 182 -4.35 0.99 -0.27
N SER A 183 -3.38 0.32 0.34
CA SER A 183 -2.01 0.23 -0.17
C SER A 183 -1.78 -0.76 -1.32
N PRO A 184 -2.53 -1.86 -1.49
CA PRO A 184 -2.34 -2.75 -2.62
C PRO A 184 -2.50 -2.02 -3.96
N ASN A 185 -1.87 -2.55 -4.98
CA ASN A 185 -1.94 -2.05 -6.35
C ASN A 185 -2.26 -3.22 -7.31
N PRO A 186 -2.58 -2.97 -8.59
CA PRO A 186 -3.00 -4.03 -9.50
C PRO A 186 -1.95 -5.12 -9.74
N LEU A 187 -0.67 -4.89 -9.43
CA LEU A 187 0.40 -5.89 -9.53
C LEU A 187 0.66 -6.64 -8.21
N SER A 188 -0.04 -6.32 -7.12
CA SER A 188 0.05 -7.07 -5.87
C SER A 188 -0.45 -8.50 -6.08
N ASN A 189 0.17 -9.46 -5.39
CA ASN A 189 -0.32 -10.83 -5.39
C ASN A 189 -1.52 -10.95 -4.44
N THR A 190 -2.73 -10.93 -4.97
CA THR A 190 -3.98 -10.88 -4.20
C THR A 190 -4.15 -12.06 -3.25
N TYR A 191 -3.65 -13.26 -3.60
CA TYR A 191 -3.67 -14.41 -2.68
C TYR A 191 -2.84 -14.13 -1.42
N LEU A 192 -1.63 -13.60 -1.57
CA LEU A 192 -0.76 -13.28 -0.44
C LEU A 192 -1.28 -12.07 0.35
N VAL A 193 -1.82 -11.07 -0.32
CA VAL A 193 -2.47 -9.92 0.34
C VAL A 193 -3.61 -10.39 1.23
N LEU A 194 -4.54 -11.18 0.70
CA LEU A 194 -5.69 -11.68 1.44
C LEU A 194 -5.28 -12.62 2.57
N ALA A 195 -4.38 -13.58 2.30
CA ALA A 195 -3.87 -14.48 3.32
C ALA A 195 -3.21 -13.70 4.47
N GLY A 196 -2.34 -12.75 4.16
CA GLY A 196 -1.68 -11.90 5.15
C GLY A 196 -2.67 -11.05 5.94
N CYS A 197 -3.64 -10.39 5.27
CA CYS A 197 -4.68 -9.61 5.94
C CYS A 197 -5.45 -10.45 6.97
N TYR A 198 -5.92 -11.64 6.58
CA TYR A 198 -6.68 -12.49 7.50
C TYR A 198 -5.83 -13.02 8.65
N GLN A 199 -4.54 -13.28 8.43
CA GLN A 199 -3.62 -13.71 9.49
C GLN A 199 -3.40 -12.63 10.54
N VAL A 200 -3.06 -11.41 10.11
CA VAL A 200 -2.84 -10.31 11.06
C VAL A 200 -4.14 -9.86 11.73
N MET A 201 -5.28 -9.91 11.03
CA MET A 201 -6.59 -9.69 11.66
C MET A 201 -6.90 -10.74 12.72
N LEU A 202 -6.58 -12.01 12.46
CA LEU A 202 -6.79 -13.10 13.43
C LEU A 202 -5.95 -12.89 14.70
N ASP A 203 -4.72 -12.39 14.56
CA ASP A 203 -3.88 -12.04 15.71
C ASP A 203 -4.55 -10.99 16.60
N GLY A 204 -5.00 -9.89 16.03
CA GLY A 204 -5.70 -8.85 16.77
C GLY A 204 -7.07 -9.29 17.33
N ILE A 205 -7.83 -10.11 16.57
CA ILE A 205 -9.10 -10.69 17.06
C ILE A 205 -8.85 -11.55 18.31
N LYS A 206 -7.80 -12.38 18.32
CA LYS A 206 -7.45 -13.18 19.49
C LYS A 206 -7.09 -12.30 20.68
N ALA A 207 -6.28 -11.27 20.45
CA ALA A 207 -5.89 -10.33 21.50
C ALA A 207 -7.11 -9.61 22.11
N SER A 208 -8.02 -9.07 21.28
CA SER A 208 -9.23 -8.40 21.78
C SER A 208 -10.18 -9.36 22.51
N ALA A 209 -10.38 -10.57 21.99
CA ALA A 209 -11.23 -11.57 22.64
C ALA A 209 -10.68 -12.01 24.00
N GLN A 210 -9.35 -12.12 24.15
CA GLN A 210 -8.68 -12.49 25.39
C GLN A 210 -8.69 -11.35 26.42
N SER A 211 -8.63 -10.10 25.97
CA SER A 211 -8.59 -8.92 26.84
C SER A 211 -9.88 -8.73 27.65
N LYS A 212 -11.01 -9.19 27.11
CA LYS A 212 -12.36 -8.96 27.66
C LYS A 212 -12.73 -7.48 27.81
N LEU A 213 -12.04 -6.60 27.10
CA LEU A 213 -12.31 -5.17 27.09
C LEU A 213 -13.62 -4.87 26.36
N SER A 214 -14.29 -3.80 26.77
CA SER A 214 -15.48 -3.32 26.07
C SER A 214 -15.13 -2.64 24.74
N THR A 215 -16.13 -2.43 23.87
CA THR A 215 -15.95 -1.64 22.63
C THR A 215 -15.38 -0.25 22.89
N LYS A 216 -15.77 0.40 23.99
CA LYS A 216 -15.27 1.72 24.39
C LYS A 216 -13.81 1.69 24.85
N ASP A 217 -13.39 0.66 25.58
CA ASP A 217 -11.99 0.49 25.95
C ASP A 217 -11.12 0.21 24.71
N LEU A 218 -11.61 -0.59 23.77
CA LEU A 218 -10.92 -0.89 22.51
C LEU A 218 -10.86 0.31 21.59
N GLU A 219 -11.90 1.15 21.55
CA GLU A 219 -11.88 2.44 20.84
C GLU A 219 -10.83 3.39 21.44
N LYS A 220 -10.72 3.42 22.77
CA LYS A 220 -9.69 4.19 23.47
C LYS A 220 -8.29 3.66 23.16
N GLU A 221 -8.08 2.34 23.18
CA GLU A 221 -6.82 1.71 22.80
C GLU A 221 -6.40 2.12 21.38
N LEU A 222 -7.32 2.08 20.41
CA LEU A 222 -7.05 2.49 19.02
C LEU A 222 -6.74 3.98 18.90
N SER A 223 -7.30 4.81 19.78
CA SER A 223 -7.23 6.28 19.74
C SER A 223 -6.16 6.84 20.69
N LYS A 224 -5.31 6.00 21.27
CA LYS A 224 -4.29 6.43 22.22
C LYS A 224 -3.29 7.38 21.56
N GLY A 225 -2.78 8.34 22.37
CA GLY A 225 -1.74 9.28 21.97
C GLY A 225 -0.36 8.66 21.90
N LEU A 226 0.57 9.40 21.32
CA LEU A 226 1.99 9.03 21.28
C LEU A 226 2.52 8.90 22.73
N GLY A 227 3.22 7.81 23.02
CA GLY A 227 3.79 7.52 24.34
C GLY A 227 2.82 6.85 25.33
N GLU A 228 1.53 6.73 25.01
CA GLU A 228 0.56 6.07 25.87
C GLU A 228 0.69 4.55 25.81
N GLU A 229 0.76 3.90 26.98
CA GLU A 229 0.75 2.44 27.07
C GLU A 229 -0.62 1.86 26.65
N GLY A 230 -0.60 0.72 25.99
CA GLY A 230 -1.76 -0.01 25.57
C GLY A 230 -1.61 -1.50 25.84
N PHE A 231 -2.70 -2.28 25.69
CA PHE A 231 -2.61 -3.72 25.89
C PHE A 231 -2.11 -4.47 24.65
N TYR A 232 -2.25 -3.87 23.46
CA TYR A 232 -1.93 -4.54 22.19
C TYR A 232 -1.16 -3.65 21.23
N LEU A 233 -1.58 -2.40 21.03
CA LEU A 233 -0.93 -1.46 20.12
C LEU A 233 0.35 -0.87 20.73
N GLU A 234 1.34 -0.61 19.93
CA GLU A 234 2.63 -0.07 20.34
C GLU A 234 2.49 1.40 20.81
N LYS A 235 3.31 1.80 21.77
CA LYS A 235 3.25 3.16 22.36
C LYS A 235 4.05 4.20 21.58
N ASP A 236 4.92 3.74 20.69
CA ASP A 236 5.83 4.60 19.92
C ASP A 236 5.18 5.30 18.73
N ARG A 237 3.86 5.13 18.55
CA ARG A 237 3.09 5.74 17.47
C ARG A 237 1.60 5.84 17.77
N MET A 238 0.93 6.67 16.96
CA MET A 238 -0.53 6.77 16.91
C MET A 238 -1.04 5.91 15.75
N TYR A 239 -2.30 5.46 15.86
CA TYR A 239 -2.92 4.58 14.87
C TYR A 239 -4.23 5.13 14.29
N ARG A 240 -4.79 6.21 14.86
CA ARG A 240 -6.04 6.82 14.42
C ARG A 240 -5.86 8.32 14.25
N ASP A 241 -6.33 8.84 13.11
CA ASP A 241 -6.51 10.26 12.87
C ASP A 241 -7.71 10.46 11.94
N GLU A 242 -8.55 11.45 12.23
CA GLU A 242 -9.72 11.77 11.41
C GLU A 242 -9.41 12.80 10.33
N ASN A 243 -8.31 13.54 10.47
CA ASN A 243 -7.88 14.54 9.53
C ASN A 243 -7.06 13.92 8.40
N ASP A 244 -7.00 14.60 7.27
CA ASP A 244 -6.05 14.25 6.22
C ASP A 244 -4.63 14.47 6.71
N VAL A 245 -3.85 13.39 6.79
CA VAL A 245 -2.50 13.43 7.36
C VAL A 245 -1.50 14.23 6.51
N PHE A 246 -1.81 14.49 5.24
CA PHE A 246 -0.96 15.28 4.35
C PHE A 246 -1.26 16.77 4.42
N GLU A 247 -2.50 17.14 4.73
CA GLU A 247 -2.90 18.54 4.88
C GLU A 247 -2.58 19.09 6.28
N HIS A 248 -2.63 18.22 7.31
CA HIS A 248 -2.51 18.63 8.71
C HIS A 248 -1.12 18.49 9.32
N TYR A 249 -0.25 17.67 8.72
CA TYR A 249 1.07 17.37 9.29
C TYR A 249 2.19 17.52 8.26
N THR A 250 3.32 18.08 8.69
CA THR A 250 4.58 18.00 7.94
C THR A 250 5.07 16.57 7.81
N MET A 251 6.08 16.34 7.00
CA MET A 251 6.68 15.01 6.85
C MET A 251 7.30 14.53 8.18
N GLU A 252 7.97 15.43 8.91
CA GLU A 252 8.60 15.15 10.18
C GLU A 252 7.56 14.76 11.23
N GLU A 253 6.47 15.53 11.34
CA GLU A 253 5.38 15.25 12.28
C GLU A 253 4.67 13.93 11.95
N ARG A 254 4.47 13.60 10.65
CA ARG A 254 3.92 12.30 10.27
C ARG A 254 4.83 11.14 10.67
N ASN A 255 6.13 11.29 10.43
CA ASN A 255 7.12 10.27 10.77
C ASN A 255 7.20 10.01 12.29
N GLU A 256 7.12 11.08 13.08
CA GLU A 256 7.09 10.98 14.54
C GLU A 256 5.81 10.31 15.04
N ARG A 257 4.64 10.68 14.49
CA ARG A 257 3.33 10.20 14.97
C ARG A 257 2.97 8.81 14.47
N PHE A 258 3.25 8.51 13.20
CA PHE A 258 2.73 7.32 12.52
C PHE A 258 3.83 6.37 12.01
N SER A 259 5.08 6.59 12.40
CA SER A 259 6.29 5.91 11.92
C SER A 259 6.69 6.20 10.48
N VAL A 260 7.93 5.84 10.16
CA VAL A 260 8.50 6.04 8.80
C VAL A 260 8.19 4.80 7.94
N PRO A 261 7.45 4.96 6.84
CA PRO A 261 7.20 3.87 5.90
C PRO A 261 8.48 3.55 5.11
N PRO A 262 8.63 2.31 4.61
CA PRO A 262 9.71 1.98 3.70
C PRO A 262 9.54 2.75 2.37
N ALA A 263 10.64 3.22 1.80
CA ALA A 263 10.65 3.93 0.53
C ALA A 263 10.96 3.02 -0.67
N THR A 264 11.49 1.83 -0.43
CA THR A 264 11.93 0.90 -1.48
C THR A 264 11.48 -0.53 -1.21
N VAL A 265 11.48 -1.36 -2.27
CA VAL A 265 11.25 -2.82 -2.13
C VAL A 265 12.27 -3.43 -1.18
N TYR A 266 13.53 -3.01 -1.25
CA TYR A 266 14.58 -3.55 -0.40
C TYR A 266 14.31 -3.27 1.09
N GLU A 267 14.06 -2.02 1.44
CA GLU A 267 13.72 -1.63 2.83
C GLU A 267 12.49 -2.38 3.34
N ASN A 268 11.47 -2.51 2.48
CA ASN A 268 10.26 -3.24 2.83
C ASN A 268 10.55 -4.73 3.10
N MET A 269 11.40 -5.38 2.31
CA MET A 269 11.80 -6.76 2.56
C MET A 269 12.67 -6.90 3.83
N GLN A 270 13.46 -5.86 4.20
CA GLN A 270 14.20 -5.84 5.47
C GLN A 270 13.28 -5.80 6.70
N ASN A 271 12.05 -5.32 6.57
CA ASN A 271 11.08 -5.34 7.66
C ASN A 271 10.77 -6.77 8.17
N LEU A 272 10.85 -7.78 7.33
CA LEU A 272 10.71 -9.19 7.74
C LEU A 272 11.80 -9.64 8.73
N GLU A 273 12.98 -9.01 8.69
CA GLU A 273 14.05 -9.24 9.65
C GLU A 273 13.95 -8.30 10.84
N LYS A 274 13.70 -7.02 10.60
CA LYS A 274 13.62 -5.98 11.62
C LYS A 274 12.50 -6.24 12.63
N TYR A 275 11.36 -6.75 12.16
CA TYR A 275 10.16 -7.00 12.96
C TYR A 275 9.87 -8.50 13.13
N LYS A 276 10.92 -9.32 13.34
CA LYS A 276 10.79 -10.77 13.54
C LYS A 276 9.78 -11.17 14.61
N ASN A 277 9.67 -10.38 15.67
CA ASN A 277 8.72 -10.59 16.76
C ASN A 277 7.24 -10.47 16.33
N LYS A 278 6.96 -9.88 15.16
CA LYS A 278 5.61 -9.79 14.59
C LYS A 278 5.29 -10.91 13.58
N LEU A 279 6.30 -11.68 13.13
CA LEU A 279 6.10 -12.74 12.12
C LEU A 279 5.18 -13.87 12.59
N ASP A 280 5.08 -14.11 13.90
CA ASP A 280 4.17 -15.12 14.44
C ASP A 280 2.71 -14.83 14.09
N SER A 281 2.35 -13.55 13.90
CA SER A 281 1.02 -13.17 13.42
C SER A 281 0.70 -13.75 12.04
N LEU A 282 1.68 -13.89 11.15
CA LEU A 282 1.54 -14.46 9.80
C LEU A 282 1.62 -15.99 9.80
N LYS A 283 2.39 -16.59 10.74
CA LYS A 283 2.68 -18.02 10.76
C LYS A 283 1.58 -18.87 11.38
N GLN A 284 0.55 -18.27 11.97
CA GLN A 284 -0.53 -18.99 12.62
C GLN A 284 -1.15 -20.02 11.65
N GLY A 285 -1.32 -21.25 12.13
CA GLY A 285 -1.87 -22.35 11.32
C GLY A 285 -1.01 -22.77 10.12
N ASN A 286 0.29 -22.45 10.11
CA ASN A 286 1.22 -22.75 9.01
C ASN A 286 0.82 -22.10 7.66
N VAL A 287 0.14 -20.94 7.68
CA VAL A 287 -0.24 -20.24 6.44
C VAL A 287 0.98 -19.62 5.78
N PHE A 288 1.77 -18.82 6.53
CA PHE A 288 3.08 -18.38 6.07
C PHE A 288 4.16 -19.14 6.82
N THR A 289 4.74 -20.16 6.19
CA THR A 289 5.90 -20.86 6.76
C THR A 289 7.17 -20.04 6.59
N ASP A 290 8.21 -20.33 7.38
CA ASP A 290 9.51 -19.68 7.21
C ASP A 290 10.06 -19.86 5.79
N ALA A 291 9.83 -21.02 5.18
CA ALA A 291 10.23 -21.29 3.80
C ALA A 291 9.49 -20.39 2.79
N ILE A 292 8.20 -20.16 2.97
CA ILE A 292 7.42 -19.25 2.11
C ILE A 292 7.91 -17.82 2.26
N ILE A 293 8.10 -17.36 3.51
CA ILE A 293 8.58 -16.00 3.81
C ILE A 293 9.95 -15.76 3.18
N GLU A 294 10.90 -16.66 3.39
CA GLU A 294 12.26 -16.52 2.85
C GLU A 294 12.29 -16.62 1.33
N SER A 295 11.57 -17.58 0.73
CA SER A 295 11.45 -17.70 -0.72
C SER A 295 10.87 -16.45 -1.37
N PHE A 296 9.82 -15.88 -0.78
CA PHE A 296 9.23 -14.65 -1.27
C PHE A 296 10.19 -13.46 -1.16
N LYS A 297 10.84 -13.27 0.00
CA LYS A 297 11.83 -12.22 0.25
C LYS A 297 12.97 -12.26 -0.78
N VAL A 298 13.59 -13.43 -0.95
CA VAL A 298 14.69 -13.63 -1.91
C VAL A 298 14.21 -13.35 -3.34
N GLY A 299 13.04 -13.87 -3.71
CA GLY A 299 12.44 -13.64 -5.04
C GLY A 299 12.15 -12.18 -5.32
N ALA A 300 11.55 -11.47 -4.35
CA ALA A 300 11.23 -10.05 -4.47
C ALA A 300 12.50 -9.18 -4.61
N ILE A 301 13.53 -9.43 -3.80
CA ILE A 301 14.82 -8.72 -3.90
C ILE A 301 15.50 -8.99 -5.24
N LYS A 302 15.50 -10.24 -5.70
CA LYS A 302 16.08 -10.60 -7.00
C LYS A 302 15.35 -9.91 -8.16
N LYS A 303 14.03 -9.93 -8.14
CA LYS A 303 13.20 -9.23 -9.13
C LYS A 303 13.46 -7.72 -9.10
N TRP A 304 13.51 -7.12 -7.91
CA TRP A 304 13.80 -5.70 -7.72
C TRP A 304 15.17 -5.30 -8.29
N LYS A 305 16.22 -6.07 -7.97
CA LYS A 305 17.56 -5.83 -8.52
C LYS A 305 17.57 -5.89 -10.05
N LYS A 306 16.97 -6.95 -10.63
CA LYS A 306 16.89 -7.09 -12.08
C LYS A 306 16.11 -5.95 -12.75
N GLU A 307 15.02 -5.51 -12.15
CA GLU A 307 14.24 -4.41 -12.67
C GLU A 307 14.98 -3.07 -12.56
N LEU A 308 15.70 -2.85 -11.47
CA LEU A 308 16.51 -1.67 -11.27
C LEU A 308 17.65 -1.60 -12.30
N SER A 309 18.44 -2.66 -12.48
CA SER A 309 19.59 -2.70 -13.38
C SER A 309 19.19 -2.70 -14.86
N ASN A 310 18.20 -3.50 -15.26
CA ASN A 310 17.92 -3.77 -16.67
C ASN A 310 16.82 -2.88 -17.28
N ARG A 311 16.16 -2.05 -16.48
CA ARG A 311 15.11 -1.17 -16.96
C ARG A 311 15.19 0.24 -16.38
N ILE A 312 15.09 0.38 -15.05
CA ILE A 312 14.93 1.70 -14.42
C ILE A 312 16.17 2.56 -14.63
N ILE A 313 17.36 1.99 -14.46
CA ILE A 313 18.62 2.73 -14.66
C ILE A 313 18.78 3.05 -16.15
N ASP A 314 18.60 2.07 -17.03
CA ASP A 314 18.73 2.27 -18.48
C ASP A 314 17.74 3.31 -19.01
N ASP A 315 16.46 3.20 -18.66
CA ASP A 315 15.42 4.16 -19.07
C ASP A 315 15.68 5.59 -18.54
N ALA A 316 16.29 5.71 -17.35
CA ALA A 316 16.61 6.99 -16.72
C ALA A 316 17.98 7.56 -17.13
N MET A 317 18.86 6.77 -17.76
CA MET A 317 20.25 7.14 -18.00
C MET A 317 20.39 8.41 -18.82
N ASP A 318 19.67 8.53 -19.93
CA ASP A 318 19.74 9.70 -20.81
C ASP A 318 19.21 10.95 -20.12
N SER A 319 18.13 10.82 -19.34
CA SER A 319 17.62 11.91 -18.53
C SER A 319 18.62 12.35 -17.46
N ILE A 320 19.21 11.40 -16.73
CA ILE A 320 20.23 11.69 -15.70
C ILE A 320 21.45 12.37 -16.32
N ARG A 321 21.92 11.93 -17.48
CA ARG A 321 23.04 12.52 -18.21
C ARG A 321 22.74 13.92 -18.71
N SER A 322 21.51 14.19 -19.12
CA SER A 322 21.09 15.48 -19.66
C SER A 322 20.93 16.57 -18.60
N TYR A 323 20.82 16.24 -17.31
CA TYR A 323 20.68 17.24 -16.25
C TYR A 323 21.89 18.17 -16.21
N SER A 324 21.61 19.45 -16.20
CA SER A 324 22.59 20.55 -16.08
C SER A 324 22.19 21.43 -14.88
N LYS A 325 23.13 22.27 -14.45
CA LYS A 325 22.84 23.26 -13.40
C LYS A 325 21.79 24.24 -13.94
N LEU A 326 20.79 24.52 -13.11
CA LEU A 326 19.68 25.40 -13.45
C LEU A 326 20.11 26.86 -13.52
N HIS A 327 21.00 27.29 -12.60
CA HIS A 327 21.46 28.65 -12.50
C HIS A 327 22.99 28.75 -12.70
N GLU A 328 23.43 29.83 -13.31
CA GLU A 328 24.84 30.17 -13.37
C GLU A 328 25.40 30.48 -11.99
N LYS A 329 26.74 30.39 -11.83
CA LYS A 329 27.41 30.50 -10.53
C LYS A 329 27.04 31.75 -9.72
N GLU A 330 26.77 32.85 -10.42
CA GLU A 330 26.46 34.15 -9.81
C GLU A 330 25.02 34.23 -9.24
N ASN A 331 24.13 33.36 -9.71
CA ASN A 331 22.71 33.34 -9.35
C ASN A 331 22.29 32.09 -8.54
N ARG A 332 23.27 31.32 -8.05
CA ARG A 332 23.01 30.12 -7.26
C ARG A 332 22.79 30.46 -5.80
N ASP A 333 21.76 29.87 -5.23
CA ASP A 333 21.58 29.85 -3.79
C ASP A 333 22.07 28.53 -3.16
N ALA A 334 21.98 28.43 -1.84
CA ALA A 334 22.41 27.25 -1.10
C ALA A 334 21.59 26.01 -1.44
N LEU A 335 20.31 26.17 -1.82
CA LEU A 335 19.42 25.08 -2.22
C LEU A 335 19.82 24.52 -3.57
N ASP A 336 20.13 25.38 -4.54
CA ASP A 336 20.64 24.98 -5.86
C ASP A 336 21.92 24.13 -5.75
N GLU A 337 22.82 24.50 -4.83
CA GLU A 337 24.05 23.75 -4.60
C GLU A 337 23.80 22.38 -3.98
N VAL A 338 22.92 22.29 -2.98
CA VAL A 338 22.52 21.02 -2.35
C VAL A 338 21.87 20.09 -3.36
N MET A 339 20.91 20.61 -4.15
CA MET A 339 20.22 19.82 -5.18
C MET A 339 21.17 19.36 -6.28
N TRP A 340 22.08 20.23 -6.75
CA TRP A 340 23.07 19.85 -7.75
C TRP A 340 24.04 18.78 -7.23
N ASN A 341 24.50 18.88 -6.00
CA ASN A 341 25.38 17.88 -5.41
C ASN A 341 24.70 16.51 -5.34
N SER A 342 23.42 16.47 -4.95
CA SER A 342 22.61 15.23 -4.97
C SER A 342 22.49 14.64 -6.39
N ILE A 343 22.27 15.47 -7.41
CA ILE A 343 22.23 15.03 -8.80
C ILE A 343 23.61 14.53 -9.27
N ALA A 344 24.68 15.22 -8.89
CA ALA A 344 26.04 14.83 -9.22
C ALA A 344 26.43 13.47 -8.61
N ASP A 345 26.01 13.23 -7.36
CA ASP A 345 26.20 11.93 -6.69
C ASP A 345 25.41 10.81 -7.39
N ILE A 346 24.18 11.06 -7.82
CA ILE A 346 23.40 10.10 -8.60
C ILE A 346 24.10 9.82 -9.94
N LYS A 347 24.54 10.85 -10.67
CA LYS A 347 25.28 10.69 -11.94
C LYS A 347 26.52 9.82 -11.75
N PHE A 348 27.28 10.09 -10.70
CA PHE A 348 28.52 9.35 -10.41
C PHE A 348 28.24 7.89 -10.07
N ASN A 349 27.28 7.62 -9.17
CA ASN A 349 26.95 6.27 -8.74
C ASN A 349 26.34 5.43 -9.88
N VAL A 350 25.48 6.02 -10.70
CA VAL A 350 24.90 5.33 -11.87
C VAL A 350 25.97 5.02 -12.92
N CYS A 351 26.92 5.91 -13.15
CA CYS A 351 28.03 5.64 -14.05
C CYS A 351 28.95 4.53 -13.53
N LEU A 352 29.21 4.46 -12.22
CA LEU A 352 30.01 3.39 -11.62
C LEU A 352 29.34 2.02 -11.74
N LEU A 353 28.03 1.93 -11.51
CA LEU A 353 27.28 0.67 -11.68
C LEU A 353 27.37 0.14 -13.11
N TYR A 354 27.30 1.03 -14.10
CA TYR A 354 27.39 0.67 -15.51
C TYR A 354 28.79 0.22 -15.95
N THR A 355 29.84 0.78 -15.34
CA THR A 355 31.24 0.38 -15.64
C THR A 355 31.66 -0.90 -14.93
N SER A 356 31.06 -1.25 -13.78
CA SER A 356 31.35 -2.52 -13.09
C SER A 356 30.74 -3.72 -13.80
N ASP A 357 29.53 -3.60 -14.37
CA ASP A 357 28.91 -4.69 -15.13
C ASP A 357 29.64 -4.95 -16.47
N ALA A 358 30.20 -3.90 -17.10
CA ALA A 358 31.02 -4.07 -18.31
C ALA A 358 32.39 -4.70 -18.04
N ALA A 359 32.87 -4.67 -16.80
CA ALA A 359 34.13 -5.32 -16.42
C ALA A 359 33.92 -6.83 -16.11
N ASP A 360 32.74 -7.22 -15.61
CA ASP A 360 32.41 -8.63 -15.34
C ASP A 360 32.11 -9.45 -16.61
N ASP A 361 31.57 -8.81 -17.66
CA ASP A 361 31.34 -9.46 -18.96
C ASP A 361 32.64 -9.66 -19.77
N GLY A 362 33.76 -9.12 -19.33
CA GLY A 362 35.07 -9.21 -19.97
C GLY A 362 35.92 -10.44 -19.56
N GLU A 363 35.52 -11.18 -18.54
CA GLU A 363 36.32 -12.34 -18.02
C GLU A 363 35.80 -13.72 -18.44
N SER A 364 34.93 -13.82 -19.45
CA SER A 364 34.52 -15.14 -19.97
C SER A 364 34.92 -15.41 -21.41
N VAL A 365 36.14 -14.98 -21.81
CA VAL A 365 36.78 -15.46 -23.07
C VAL A 365 38.24 -15.75 -22.77
N ASP A 366 38.49 -16.94 -22.21
CA ASP A 366 39.64 -17.78 -22.51
C ASP A 366 39.31 -19.25 -22.23
#